data_3b16d864de92823ad3476e22507c9357
#
_entry.id   3b16d864de92823ad3476e22507c9357
#
_cell.length_a   1.000
_cell.length_b   1.000
_cell.length_c   1.000
_cell.angle_alpha   90.00
_cell.angle_beta   90.00
_cell.angle_gamma   90.00
#
_symmetry.space_group_name_H-M   'P 1'
#
loop_
_entity.id
_entity.type
_entity.pdbx_description
1 polymer ?
#
loop_
_entity_poly.entity_id
_entity_poly.type
_entity_poly.pdbx_seq_one_letter_code
_entity_poly.pdbx_strand_id
1 'polypeptide(L)' 'MELEAAKMIGAGLAAIALAGAGVGIGLIFGNYLSGAMRNPSAAAKQFPNLLLGFALAEATGLFGLVVALIILFAF' A
#
# COMPACT_ATOMS: atom_id res chain seq x y z
N MET A 1 28.53 10.56 -5.22
CA MET A 1 27.98 9.19 -5.19
C MET A 1 27.94 8.69 -6.62
N GLU A 2 28.39 7.50 -6.87
CA GLU A 2 28.35 6.98 -8.23
C GLU A 2 26.89 6.65 -8.61
N LEU A 3 26.64 6.62 -9.93
CA LEU A 3 25.28 6.44 -10.46
C LEU A 3 24.64 5.14 -9.97
N GLU A 4 25.36 4.03 -9.98
CA GLU A 4 24.80 2.74 -9.55
C GLU A 4 24.42 2.77 -8.06
N ALA A 5 25.25 3.36 -7.21
CA ALA A 5 24.93 3.50 -5.79
C ALA A 5 23.71 4.38 -5.59
N ALA A 6 23.61 5.48 -6.33
CA ALA A 6 22.46 6.39 -6.25
C ALA A 6 21.17 5.70 -6.68
N LYS A 7 21.21 4.87 -7.74
CA LYS A 7 20.06 4.10 -8.20
C LYS A 7 19.56 3.15 -7.11
N MET A 8 20.46 2.45 -6.44
CA MET A 8 20.08 1.51 -5.38
C MET A 8 19.44 2.22 -4.19
N ILE A 9 19.98 3.37 -3.79
CA ILE A 9 19.39 4.17 -2.72
C ILE A 9 18.03 4.70 -3.14
N GLY A 10 17.90 5.22 -4.37
CA GLY A 10 16.64 5.73 -4.88
C GLY A 10 15.56 4.66 -4.94
N ALA A 11 15.91 3.47 -5.42
CA ALA A 11 14.97 2.34 -5.47
C ALA A 11 14.53 1.92 -4.06
N GLY A 12 15.45 1.91 -3.11
CA GLY A 12 15.12 1.60 -1.72
C GLY A 12 14.18 2.61 -1.10
N LEU A 13 14.40 3.91 -1.37
CA LEU A 13 13.51 4.96 -0.88
C LEU A 13 12.12 4.84 -1.51
N ALA A 14 12.05 4.54 -2.81
CA ALA A 14 10.76 4.34 -3.49
C ALA A 14 10.02 3.13 -2.92
N ALA A 15 10.73 2.06 -2.58
CA ALA A 15 10.14 0.85 -2.00
C ALA A 15 9.57 1.09 -0.60
N ILE A 16 9.98 2.14 0.11
CA ILE A 16 9.39 2.50 1.40
C ILE A 16 7.89 2.77 1.28
N ALA A 17 7.42 3.19 0.10
CA ALA A 17 5.99 3.38 -0.14
C ALA A 17 5.17 2.11 0.14
N LEU A 18 5.76 0.92 -0.03
CA LEU A 18 5.10 -0.35 0.28
C LEU A 18 4.79 -0.48 1.78
N ALA A 19 5.67 0.02 2.64
CA ALA A 19 5.41 0.02 4.07
C ALA A 19 4.20 0.90 4.42
N GLY A 20 4.07 2.07 3.78
CA GLY A 20 2.91 2.95 3.98
C GLY A 20 1.61 2.27 3.54
N ALA A 21 1.61 1.64 2.37
CA ALA A 21 0.45 0.90 1.88
C ALA A 21 0.11 -0.24 2.85
N GLY A 22 1.10 -0.98 3.34
CA GLY A 22 0.89 -2.05 4.30
C GLY A 22 0.23 -1.57 5.58
N VAL A 23 0.71 -0.47 6.15
CA VAL A 23 0.11 0.14 7.34
C VAL A 23 -1.33 0.58 7.04
N GLY A 24 -1.56 1.24 5.89
CA GLY A 24 -2.89 1.70 5.50
C GLY A 24 -3.88 0.55 5.38
N ILE A 25 -3.46 -0.54 4.73
CA ILE A 25 -4.29 -1.74 4.58
C ILE A 25 -4.59 -2.35 5.94
N GLY A 26 -3.58 -2.45 6.80
CA GLY A 26 -3.76 -2.97 8.15
C GLY A 26 -4.77 -2.15 8.96
N LEU A 27 -4.72 -0.83 8.85
CA LEU A 27 -5.69 0.06 9.51
C LEU A 27 -7.10 -0.13 8.96
N ILE A 28 -7.25 -0.24 7.65
CA ILE A 28 -8.54 -0.46 7.00
C ILE A 28 -9.18 -1.76 7.50
N PHE A 29 -8.45 -2.87 7.43
CA PHE A 29 -8.98 -4.16 7.84
C PHE A 29 -9.17 -4.25 9.35
N GLY A 30 -8.23 -3.71 10.13
CA GLY A 30 -8.36 -3.70 11.59
C GLY A 30 -9.59 -2.94 12.05
N ASN A 31 -9.81 -1.76 11.51
CA ASN A 31 -10.99 -0.95 11.83
C ASN A 31 -12.27 -1.61 11.34
N TYR A 32 -12.25 -2.22 10.15
CA TYR A 32 -13.41 -2.94 9.64
C TYR A 32 -13.78 -4.10 10.54
N LEU A 33 -12.80 -4.92 10.97
CA LEU A 33 -13.05 -6.07 11.82
C LEU A 33 -13.61 -5.65 13.18
N SER A 34 -13.07 -4.59 13.77
CA SER A 34 -13.61 -4.04 15.01
C SER A 34 -15.06 -3.62 14.87
N GLY A 35 -15.38 -2.90 13.78
CA GLY A 35 -16.75 -2.47 13.50
C GLY A 35 -17.68 -3.63 13.20
N ALA A 36 -17.20 -4.63 12.47
CA ALA A 36 -17.98 -5.81 12.10
C ALA A 36 -18.40 -6.61 13.34
N MET A 37 -17.54 -6.72 14.33
CA MET A 37 -17.85 -7.41 15.56
C MET A 37 -18.91 -6.67 16.38
N ARG A 38 -18.99 -5.35 16.25
CA ARG A 38 -19.99 -4.54 16.95
C ARG A 38 -21.32 -4.48 16.21
N ASN A 39 -21.28 -4.54 14.89
CA ASN A 39 -22.48 -4.41 14.05
C ASN A 39 -22.37 -5.32 12.82
N PRO A 40 -22.65 -6.63 12.99
CA PRO A 40 -22.51 -7.57 11.87
C PRO A 40 -23.40 -7.25 10.67
N SER A 41 -24.57 -6.66 10.87
CA SER A 41 -25.47 -6.32 9.76
C SER A 41 -24.91 -5.21 8.91
N ALA A 42 -24.21 -4.23 9.49
CA ALA A 42 -23.55 -3.18 8.74
C ALA A 42 -22.29 -3.70 8.03
N ALA A 43 -21.62 -4.69 8.59
CA ALA A 43 -20.41 -5.26 8.03
C ALA A 43 -20.64 -5.79 6.62
N ALA A 44 -21.73 -6.50 6.39
CA ALA A 44 -22.06 -7.03 5.06
C ALA A 44 -22.31 -5.92 4.04
N LYS A 45 -22.95 -4.83 4.48
CA LYS A 45 -23.24 -3.69 3.61
C LYS A 45 -21.99 -2.90 3.25
N GLN A 46 -21.02 -2.86 4.15
CA GLN A 46 -19.80 -2.07 3.97
C GLN A 46 -18.66 -2.85 3.31
N PHE A 47 -18.84 -4.15 3.04
CA PHE A 47 -17.80 -4.97 2.46
C PHE A 47 -17.29 -4.44 1.12
N PRO A 48 -18.16 -3.98 0.18
CA PRO A 48 -17.66 -3.38 -1.06
C PRO A 48 -16.79 -2.13 -0.82
N ASN A 49 -17.13 -1.32 0.18
CA ASN A 49 -16.34 -0.13 0.52
C ASN A 49 -14.99 -0.53 1.12
N LEU A 50 -14.94 -1.63 1.88
CA LEU A 50 -13.70 -2.18 2.38
C LEU A 50 -12.76 -2.55 1.23
N LEU A 51 -13.28 -3.24 0.22
CA LEU A 51 -12.49 -3.65 -0.94
C LEU A 51 -12.02 -2.45 -1.75
N LEU A 52 -12.85 -1.40 -1.88
CA LEU A 52 -12.44 -0.17 -2.55
C LEU A 52 -11.30 0.50 -1.80
N GLY A 53 -11.38 0.61 -0.49
CA GLY A 53 -10.32 1.18 0.33
C GLY A 53 -9.03 0.38 0.23
N PHE A 54 -9.12 -0.95 0.25
CA PHE A 54 -7.97 -1.83 0.05
C PHE A 54 -7.32 -1.58 -1.31
N ALA A 55 -8.13 -1.52 -2.37
CA ALA A 55 -7.60 -1.33 -3.72
C ALA A 55 -6.88 0.01 -3.87
N LEU A 56 -7.41 1.08 -3.29
CA LEU A 56 -6.78 2.39 -3.34
C LEU A 56 -5.48 2.43 -2.54
N ALA A 57 -5.45 1.81 -1.36
CA ALA A 57 -4.24 1.75 -0.54
C ALA A 57 -3.16 0.91 -1.22
N GLU A 58 -3.53 -0.23 -1.81
CA GLU A 58 -2.59 -1.08 -2.54
C GLU A 58 -2.03 -0.37 -3.77
N ALA A 59 -2.88 0.37 -4.50
CA ALA A 59 -2.45 1.09 -5.70
C ALA A 59 -1.31 2.07 -5.39
N THR A 60 -1.36 2.79 -4.27
CA THR A 60 -0.28 3.71 -3.90
C THR A 60 1.04 2.97 -3.65
N GLY A 61 0.99 1.80 -3.03
CA GLY A 61 2.17 0.95 -2.83
C GLY A 61 2.72 0.42 -4.15
N LEU A 62 1.83 0.00 -5.06
CA LEU A 62 2.24 -0.48 -6.38
C LEU A 62 2.91 0.61 -7.21
N PHE A 63 2.44 1.85 -7.14
CA PHE A 63 3.11 2.97 -7.81
C PHE A 63 4.53 3.15 -7.29
N GLY A 64 4.74 3.07 -5.98
CA GLY A 64 6.07 3.13 -5.39
C GLY A 64 6.97 2.00 -5.87
N LEU A 65 6.43 0.79 -5.96
CA LEU A 65 7.16 -0.36 -6.48
C LEU A 65 7.56 -0.16 -7.94
N VAL A 66 6.64 0.34 -8.77
CA VAL A 66 6.93 0.60 -10.19
C VAL A 66 8.04 1.64 -10.31
N VAL A 67 8.02 2.70 -9.52
CA VAL A 67 9.09 3.69 -9.51
C VAL A 67 10.43 3.05 -9.15
N ALA A 68 10.45 2.17 -8.15
CA ALA A 68 11.67 1.47 -7.76
C ALA A 68 12.22 0.62 -8.90
N LEU A 69 11.35 -0.11 -9.62
CA LEU A 69 11.77 -0.93 -10.75
C LEU A 69 12.27 -0.08 -11.93
N ILE A 70 11.62 1.06 -12.18
CA ILE A 70 12.07 1.99 -13.22
C ILE A 70 13.47 2.50 -12.89
N ILE A 71 13.72 2.89 -11.65
CA ILE A 71 15.03 3.37 -11.23
C ILE A 71 16.10 2.29 -11.40
N LEU A 72 15.78 1.04 -11.04
CA LEU A 72 16.75 -0.06 -11.11
C LEU A 72 17.07 -0.49 -12.52
N PHE A 73 16.08 -0.51 -13.42
CA PHE A 73 16.24 -1.15 -14.71
C PHE A 73 16.14 -0.23 -15.91
N ALA A 74 15.47 0.92 -15.81
CA ALA A 74 15.30 1.83 -16.93
C ALA A 74 16.32 2.97 -16.95
N PHE A 75 16.91 3.30 -15.83
CA PHE A 75 17.99 4.29 -15.74
C PHE A 75 19.31 3.60 -15.40
#